data_3af3739a496cd053db7751b5698e086c
#
_entry.id   3af3739a496cd053db7751b5698e086c
#
_cell.length_a   1.000
_cell.length_b   1.000
_cell.length_c   1.000
_cell.angle_alpha   90.00
_cell.angle_beta   90.00
_cell.angle_gamma   90.00
#
_symmetry.space_group_name_H-M   'P 1'
#
loop_
_entity.id
_entity.type
_entity.pdbx_description
1 polymer ?
#
loop_
_entity_poly.entity_id
_entity_poly.type
_entity_poly.pdbx_seq_one_letter_code
_entity_poly.pdbx_strand_id
1 'polypeptide(L)'
;MTTKRSLKALGVMLIFAAMIAVGMLNSPTQVRANGEGSDDGEKARIHRGLAIAPVHLNLHNKDRDLVGLGSYLVNGAMDCNGCHSSGPANEYIVPTGNPYFLSPPFTGKQQINPATYLGGGRDFGPFPGDPFPSIPHLYSRNLTPDHTGRPSGGLTFDQFRNIFRNGTDFDHVHPMCTAGPGDPDNCLVAPFNGDLLQVMPWPVYQNLTDHDLQAIYEYLKAVPCNPGPDIEGAPYLQNTCE
;
A
#
# COMPACT_ATOMS: atom_id res chain seq x y z
N MET A 1 53.88 -42.55 38.35
CA MET A 1 53.16 -42.33 37.08
C MET A 1 51.81 -41.67 37.31
N THR A 2 51.71 -40.51 37.98
CA THR A 2 50.38 -39.94 38.39
C THR A 2 50.31 -38.43 38.44
N THR A 3 51.07 -37.70 37.59
CA THR A 3 51.08 -36.21 37.65
C THR A 3 50.76 -35.51 36.30
N LYS A 4 50.48 -36.23 35.21
CA LYS A 4 50.20 -35.61 33.91
C LYS A 4 48.72 -35.45 33.52
N ARG A 5 47.76 -35.99 34.32
CA ARG A 5 46.32 -35.89 33.97
C ARG A 5 45.63 -34.66 34.59
N SER A 6 46.12 -34.09 35.67
CA SER A 6 45.51 -32.93 36.33
C SER A 6 45.70 -31.59 35.60
N LEU A 7 46.80 -31.39 34.88
CA LEU A 7 47.03 -30.09 34.18
C LEU A 7 46.16 -29.90 32.96
N LYS A 8 45.74 -31.00 32.29
CA LYS A 8 44.88 -30.86 31.07
C LYS A 8 43.42 -30.54 31.44
N ALA A 9 42.93 -31.02 32.61
CA ALA A 9 41.57 -30.72 33.05
C ALA A 9 41.41 -29.26 33.52
N LEU A 10 42.45 -28.67 34.11
CA LEU A 10 42.45 -27.26 34.54
C LEU A 10 42.44 -26.30 33.36
N GLY A 11 43.17 -26.61 32.29
CA GLY A 11 43.24 -25.77 31.07
C GLY A 11 41.94 -25.73 30.32
N VAL A 12 41.19 -26.84 30.27
CA VAL A 12 39.87 -26.88 29.56
C VAL A 12 38.82 -26.11 30.34
N MET A 13 38.85 -26.15 31.70
CA MET A 13 37.89 -25.41 32.51
C MET A 13 38.07 -23.91 32.46
N LEU A 14 39.30 -23.39 32.31
CA LEU A 14 39.60 -21.97 32.17
C LEU A 14 39.19 -21.43 30.79
N ILE A 15 39.29 -22.23 29.73
CA ILE A 15 38.86 -21.84 28.39
C ILE A 15 37.32 -21.75 28.33
N PHE A 16 36.58 -22.67 28.99
CA PHE A 16 35.11 -22.56 29.03
C PHE A 16 34.61 -21.37 29.84
N ALA A 17 35.28 -21.02 30.96
CA ALA A 17 34.95 -19.83 31.73
C ALA A 17 35.21 -18.53 30.96
N ALA A 18 36.26 -18.46 30.14
CA ALA A 18 36.56 -17.31 29.28
C ALA A 18 35.54 -17.16 28.14
N MET A 19 35.04 -18.22 27.52
CA MET A 19 34.00 -18.15 26.48
C MET A 19 32.63 -17.71 27.03
N ILE A 20 32.28 -18.06 28.24
CA ILE A 20 31.04 -17.60 28.89
C ILE A 20 31.12 -16.09 29.20
N ALA A 21 32.27 -15.60 29.64
CA ALA A 21 32.46 -14.18 29.92
C ALA A 21 32.42 -13.29 28.65
N VAL A 22 32.92 -13.77 27.50
CA VAL A 22 32.86 -13.05 26.22
C VAL A 22 31.46 -13.05 25.62
N GLY A 23 30.67 -14.11 25.85
CA GLY A 23 29.27 -14.19 25.42
C GLY A 23 28.33 -13.23 26.16
N MET A 24 28.65 -12.81 27.37
CA MET A 24 27.85 -11.84 28.12
C MET A 24 28.10 -10.38 27.78
N LEU A 25 29.20 -10.08 27.10
CA LEU A 25 29.56 -8.72 26.68
C LEU A 25 28.95 -8.32 25.32
N ASN A 26 28.40 -9.28 24.56
CA ASN A 26 27.74 -9.06 23.28
C ASN A 26 26.21 -9.23 23.35
N SER A 27 25.59 -8.93 24.47
CA SER A 27 24.15 -8.77 24.50
C SER A 27 23.79 -7.59 23.59
N PRO A 28 22.95 -7.77 22.56
CA PRO A 28 22.50 -6.63 21.76
C PRO A 28 21.85 -5.66 22.73
N THR A 29 22.37 -4.46 22.80
CA THR A 29 21.74 -3.35 23.51
C THR A 29 20.35 -3.22 22.92
N GLN A 30 19.34 -3.69 23.63
CA GLN A 30 17.95 -3.40 23.30
C GLN A 30 17.83 -1.88 23.35
N VAL A 31 17.76 -1.26 22.17
CA VAL A 31 17.38 0.15 22.06
C VAL A 31 15.96 0.21 22.57
N ARG A 32 15.79 0.56 23.85
CA ARG A 32 14.50 0.98 24.36
C ARG A 32 14.17 2.24 23.57
N ALA A 33 13.22 2.12 22.64
CA ALA A 33 12.52 3.27 22.11
C ALA A 33 11.82 3.94 23.31
N ASN A 34 12.41 4.98 23.85
CA ASN A 34 11.75 5.83 24.83
C ASN A 34 10.52 6.39 24.15
N GLY A 35 9.36 6.37 24.80
CA GLY A 35 8.08 6.79 24.23
C GLY A 35 8.05 8.21 23.66
N GLU A 36 8.97 9.08 24.08
CA GLU A 36 9.15 10.44 23.51
C GLU A 36 9.67 10.42 22.06
N GLY A 37 10.55 9.49 21.67
CA GLY A 37 11.05 9.38 20.30
C GLY A 37 10.02 8.84 19.29
N SER A 38 8.97 8.16 19.74
CA SER A 38 7.90 7.66 18.86
C SER A 38 6.92 8.78 18.48
N ASP A 39 6.60 9.68 19.40
CA ASP A 39 5.69 10.79 19.19
C ASP A 39 6.29 11.84 18.23
N ASP A 40 7.57 12.17 18.40
CA ASP A 40 8.28 13.10 17.51
C ASP A 40 8.42 12.55 16.09
N GLY A 41 8.63 11.24 15.96
CA GLY A 41 8.68 10.57 14.66
C GLY A 41 7.33 10.58 13.94
N GLU A 42 6.23 10.40 14.64
CA GLU A 42 4.88 10.47 14.07
C GLU A 42 4.52 11.90 13.68
N LYS A 43 4.79 12.89 14.54
CA LYS A 43 4.60 14.32 14.23
C LYS A 43 5.35 14.74 12.97
N ALA A 44 6.60 14.28 12.80
CA ALA A 44 7.38 14.56 11.60
C ALA A 44 6.71 13.96 10.33
N ARG A 45 6.17 12.75 10.41
CA ARG A 45 5.41 12.13 9.31
C ARG A 45 4.12 12.88 9.00
N ILE A 46 3.36 13.31 10.01
CA ILE A 46 2.15 14.12 9.87
C ILE A 46 2.46 15.41 9.12
N HIS A 47 3.45 16.19 9.60
CA HIS A 47 3.85 17.44 8.95
C HIS A 47 4.33 17.21 7.51
N ARG A 48 5.13 16.16 7.29
CA ARG A 48 5.60 15.81 5.95
C ARG A 48 4.43 15.44 5.04
N GLY A 49 3.49 14.64 5.52
CA GLY A 49 2.31 14.21 4.77
C GLY A 49 1.47 15.39 4.29
N LEU A 50 1.16 16.32 5.18
CA LEU A 50 0.43 17.55 4.81
C LEU A 50 1.17 18.38 3.75
N ALA A 51 2.50 18.39 3.80
CA ALA A 51 3.33 19.15 2.85
C ALA A 51 3.47 18.50 1.48
N ILE A 52 3.27 17.18 1.36
CA ILE A 52 3.44 16.43 0.09
C ILE A 52 2.11 16.07 -0.57
N ALA A 53 0.97 16.37 0.05
CA ALA A 53 -0.34 16.12 -0.56
C ALA A 53 -0.42 16.81 -1.92
N PRO A 54 -0.68 16.07 -3.03
CA PRO A 54 -0.64 16.64 -4.37
C PRO A 54 -1.90 17.42 -4.74
N VAL A 55 -2.95 17.33 -3.91
CA VAL A 55 -4.25 17.98 -4.11
C VAL A 55 -4.65 18.77 -2.86
N HIS A 56 -5.58 19.71 -3.02
CA HIS A 56 -6.13 20.46 -1.91
C HIS A 56 -7.00 19.55 -1.02
N LEU A 57 -6.69 19.49 0.28
CA LEU A 57 -7.40 18.65 1.25
C LEU A 57 -8.55 19.40 1.89
N ASN A 58 -9.72 18.76 1.94
CA ASN A 58 -10.85 19.22 2.74
C ASN A 58 -10.67 18.75 4.18
N LEU A 59 -10.19 19.66 5.06
CA LEU A 59 -9.94 19.36 6.47
C LEU A 59 -11.13 19.73 7.38
N HIS A 60 -12.25 20.19 6.82
CA HIS A 60 -13.42 20.55 7.62
C HIS A 60 -13.98 19.33 8.36
N ASN A 61 -14.12 19.42 9.68
CA ASN A 61 -14.59 18.35 10.56
C ASN A 61 -13.77 17.03 10.47
N LYS A 62 -12.47 17.13 10.15
CA LYS A 62 -11.57 15.98 10.09
C LYS A 62 -10.41 16.15 11.07
N ASP A 63 -9.92 15.03 11.59
CA ASP A 63 -8.70 15.00 12.37
C ASP A 63 -7.50 15.30 11.46
N ARG A 64 -6.89 16.47 11.64
CA ARG A 64 -5.77 16.94 10.82
C ARG A 64 -4.54 16.04 10.94
N ASP A 65 -4.32 15.46 12.11
CA ASP A 65 -3.14 14.63 12.35
C ASP A 65 -3.30 13.26 11.68
N LEU A 66 -4.48 12.65 11.77
CA LEU A 66 -4.79 11.44 11.01
C LEU A 66 -4.72 11.69 9.50
N VAL A 67 -5.26 12.79 9.00
CA VAL A 67 -5.17 13.13 7.57
C VAL A 67 -3.72 13.32 7.15
N GLY A 68 -2.90 13.97 7.99
CA GLY A 68 -1.47 14.17 7.71
C GLY A 68 -0.69 12.86 7.68
N LEU A 69 -0.89 11.99 8.68
CA LEU A 69 -0.28 10.66 8.71
C LEU A 69 -0.72 9.82 7.50
N GLY A 70 -2.01 9.81 7.19
CA GLY A 70 -2.55 9.10 6.02
C GLY A 70 -1.97 9.59 4.70
N SER A 71 -1.81 10.91 4.54
CA SER A 71 -1.12 11.49 3.38
C SER A 71 0.33 11.01 3.27
N TYR A 72 1.06 10.95 4.39
CA TYR A 72 2.42 10.42 4.40
C TYR A 72 2.46 8.95 3.97
N LEU A 73 1.55 8.13 4.47
CA LEU A 73 1.47 6.71 4.11
C LEU A 73 1.14 6.54 2.62
N VAL A 74 0.11 7.23 2.13
CA VAL A 74 -0.37 7.11 0.74
C VAL A 74 0.65 7.63 -0.27
N ASN A 75 1.27 8.80 -0.01
CA ASN A 75 2.11 9.49 -1.00
C ASN A 75 3.61 9.32 -0.78
N GLY A 76 4.06 8.97 0.43
CA GLY A 76 5.47 8.92 0.78
C GLY A 76 6.01 7.53 1.06
N ALA A 77 5.16 6.60 1.49
CA ALA A 77 5.58 5.27 1.92
C ALA A 77 5.07 4.14 1.04
N MET A 78 3.81 4.19 0.59
CA MET A 78 3.13 3.06 -0.06
C MET A 78 2.89 3.25 -1.56
N ASP A 79 3.05 4.48 -2.08
CA ASP A 79 2.83 4.81 -3.50
C ASP A 79 1.48 4.32 -4.05
N CYS A 80 0.39 4.60 -3.32
CA CYS A 80 -0.93 4.17 -3.75
C CYS A 80 -1.31 4.74 -5.13
N ASN A 81 -0.89 5.97 -5.43
CA ASN A 81 -1.17 6.62 -6.71
C ASN A 81 -0.50 5.92 -7.90
N GLY A 82 0.67 5.31 -7.73
CA GLY A 82 1.33 4.57 -8.79
C GLY A 82 0.49 3.43 -9.36
N CYS A 83 -0.35 2.82 -8.51
CA CYS A 83 -1.33 1.83 -8.95
C CYS A 83 -2.72 2.42 -9.19
N HIS A 84 -3.15 3.42 -8.41
CA HIS A 84 -4.51 3.95 -8.43
C HIS A 84 -4.65 5.28 -9.20
N SER A 85 -3.81 5.51 -10.21
CA SER A 85 -3.99 6.50 -11.26
C SER A 85 -4.38 5.81 -12.58
N SER A 86 -4.68 6.59 -13.62
CA SER A 86 -5.02 6.06 -14.95
C SER A 86 -3.80 5.51 -15.73
N GLY A 87 -2.74 5.12 -15.03
CA GLY A 87 -1.53 4.51 -15.57
C GLY A 87 -0.34 5.45 -15.68
N PRO A 88 0.87 4.90 -15.94
CA PRO A 88 2.15 5.61 -15.87
C PRO A 88 2.25 6.85 -16.77
N ALA A 89 1.56 6.84 -17.90
CA ALA A 89 1.55 7.98 -18.84
C ALA A 89 0.86 9.22 -18.27
N ASN A 90 -0.08 9.03 -17.33
CA ASN A 90 -0.96 10.07 -16.81
C ASN A 90 -0.71 10.39 -15.34
N GLU A 91 0.19 9.65 -14.69
CA GLU A 91 0.48 9.79 -13.26
C GLU A 91 1.13 11.14 -12.89
N TYR A 92 1.93 11.70 -13.81
CA TYR A 92 2.64 12.96 -13.61
C TYR A 92 2.23 13.99 -14.66
N ILE A 93 2.25 15.28 -14.28
CA ILE A 93 1.91 16.36 -15.22
C ILE A 93 3.05 16.65 -16.20
N VAL A 94 2.69 17.09 -17.40
CA VAL A 94 3.60 17.72 -18.35
C VAL A 94 3.86 19.16 -17.88
N PRO A 95 5.13 19.71 -17.93
CA PRO A 95 6.33 19.13 -18.55
C PRO A 95 7.19 18.24 -17.63
N THR A 96 6.81 18.05 -16.35
CA THR A 96 7.66 17.28 -15.42
C THR A 96 7.73 15.80 -15.81
N GLY A 97 6.65 15.25 -16.37
CA GLY A 97 6.58 13.91 -16.92
C GLY A 97 6.86 12.79 -15.93
N ASN A 98 6.71 11.55 -16.38
CA ASN A 98 7.02 10.38 -15.58
C ASN A 98 8.55 10.16 -15.51
N PRO A 99 9.16 10.07 -14.31
CA PRO A 99 10.61 9.94 -14.14
C PRO A 99 11.18 8.62 -14.66
N TYR A 100 10.34 7.64 -14.95
CA TYR A 100 10.74 6.34 -15.49
C TYR A 100 10.77 6.31 -17.03
N PHE A 101 10.36 7.37 -17.71
CA PHE A 101 10.40 7.46 -19.17
C PHE A 101 11.69 8.14 -19.64
N LEU A 102 12.26 7.67 -20.75
CA LEU A 102 13.54 8.14 -21.27
C LEU A 102 13.49 9.55 -21.88
N SER A 103 12.34 10.09 -22.17
CA SER A 103 12.17 11.37 -22.89
C SER A 103 10.86 12.05 -22.51
N PRO A 104 10.84 13.36 -22.36
CA PRO A 104 11.96 14.32 -22.39
C PRO A 104 12.79 14.28 -21.11
N PRO A 105 13.98 14.92 -21.09
CA PRO A 105 14.79 15.00 -19.86
C PRO A 105 13.98 15.70 -18.76
N PHE A 106 13.90 15.05 -17.59
CA PHE A 106 13.18 15.57 -16.46
C PHE A 106 14.00 16.64 -15.75
N THR A 107 13.42 17.82 -15.57
CA THR A 107 14.04 18.92 -14.84
C THR A 107 13.21 19.24 -13.60
N GLY A 108 13.88 19.27 -12.45
CA GLY A 108 13.24 19.61 -11.19
C GLY A 108 12.43 18.48 -10.54
N LYS A 109 11.59 18.85 -9.58
CA LYS A 109 10.77 17.91 -8.81
C LYS A 109 9.58 17.45 -9.65
N GLN A 110 9.38 16.15 -9.70
CA GLN A 110 8.22 15.56 -10.35
C GLN A 110 6.92 15.95 -9.62
N GLN A 111 5.87 16.23 -10.37
CA GLN A 111 4.57 16.65 -9.84
C GLN A 111 3.51 15.65 -10.27
N ILE A 112 2.81 15.09 -9.28
CA ILE A 112 1.67 14.21 -9.49
C ILE A 112 0.58 14.98 -10.24
N ASN A 113 -0.10 14.31 -11.18
CA ASN A 113 -1.21 14.87 -11.93
C ASN A 113 -2.49 14.86 -11.06
N PRO A 114 -3.01 16.01 -10.64
CA PRO A 114 -4.18 16.07 -9.79
C PRO A 114 -5.46 15.58 -10.49
N ALA A 115 -5.51 15.60 -11.82
CA ALA A 115 -6.68 15.15 -12.59
C ALA A 115 -6.86 13.61 -12.55
N THR A 116 -5.78 12.86 -12.36
CA THR A 116 -5.81 11.38 -12.31
C THR A 116 -5.50 10.83 -10.92
N TYR A 117 -5.23 11.72 -9.97
CA TYR A 117 -4.79 11.36 -8.64
C TYR A 117 -5.82 10.47 -7.93
N LEU A 118 -5.41 9.25 -7.59
CA LEU A 118 -6.20 8.23 -6.92
C LEU A 118 -7.54 7.87 -7.62
N GLY A 119 -7.73 8.31 -8.86
CA GLY A 119 -8.96 8.08 -9.63
C GLY A 119 -9.11 6.68 -10.21
N GLY A 120 -8.11 5.82 -10.06
CA GLY A 120 -8.13 4.44 -10.58
C GLY A 120 -7.95 4.34 -12.09
N GLY A 121 -8.25 3.15 -12.62
CA GLY A 121 -8.25 2.88 -14.07
C GLY A 121 -6.92 2.42 -14.65
N ARG A 122 -5.89 2.15 -13.84
CA ARG A 122 -4.70 1.47 -14.34
C ARG A 122 -5.04 0.03 -14.68
N ASP A 123 -4.75 -0.36 -15.91
CA ASP A 123 -4.93 -1.70 -16.43
C ASP A 123 -3.73 -2.60 -16.04
N PHE A 124 -4.01 -3.73 -15.42
CA PHE A 124 -3.05 -4.75 -15.00
C PHE A 124 -3.16 -6.07 -15.77
N GLY A 125 -3.85 -6.12 -16.88
CA GLY A 125 -3.90 -7.36 -17.65
C GLY A 125 -4.72 -7.24 -18.92
N PRO A 126 -4.67 -8.27 -19.80
CA PRO A 126 -3.76 -9.41 -19.76
C PRO A 126 -2.32 -9.01 -20.13
N PHE A 127 -1.33 -9.62 -19.47
CA PHE A 127 0.07 -9.38 -19.81
C PHE A 127 0.52 -10.24 -20.99
N PRO A 128 1.33 -9.70 -21.92
CA PRO A 128 1.93 -10.50 -22.99
C PRO A 128 2.76 -11.66 -22.42
N GLY A 129 2.45 -12.88 -22.84
CA GLY A 129 3.12 -14.08 -22.33
C GLY A 129 2.57 -14.61 -21.00
N ASP A 130 1.44 -14.08 -20.55
CA ASP A 130 0.74 -14.61 -19.40
C ASP A 130 0.39 -16.10 -19.64
N PRO A 131 0.74 -17.00 -18.71
CA PRO A 131 0.33 -18.40 -18.78
C PRO A 131 -1.19 -18.58 -18.67
N PHE A 132 -1.92 -17.52 -18.31
CA PHE A 132 -3.37 -17.48 -18.19
C PHE A 132 -3.97 -16.43 -19.15
N PRO A 133 -3.95 -16.65 -20.48
CA PRO A 133 -4.41 -15.67 -21.47
C PRO A 133 -5.91 -15.32 -21.37
N SER A 134 -6.65 -16.02 -20.54
CA SER A 134 -8.06 -15.79 -20.24
C SER A 134 -8.31 -14.95 -18.99
N ILE A 135 -7.25 -14.39 -18.35
CA ILE A 135 -7.44 -13.44 -17.26
C ILE A 135 -8.05 -12.16 -17.82
N PRO A 136 -9.14 -11.64 -17.24
CA PRO A 136 -9.75 -10.39 -17.66
C PRO A 136 -8.83 -9.20 -17.38
N HIS A 137 -9.14 -8.06 -17.97
CA HIS A 137 -8.50 -6.81 -17.64
C HIS A 137 -8.84 -6.43 -16.18
N LEU A 138 -7.82 -6.34 -15.34
CA LEU A 138 -7.93 -5.97 -13.94
C LEU A 138 -7.59 -4.49 -13.78
N TYR A 139 -8.60 -3.66 -13.58
CA TYR A 139 -8.41 -2.22 -13.39
C TYR A 139 -8.33 -1.86 -11.92
N SER A 140 -7.40 -0.96 -11.57
CA SER A 140 -7.34 -0.39 -10.21
C SER A 140 -8.58 0.42 -9.88
N ARG A 141 -9.09 0.28 -8.65
CA ARG A 141 -10.26 1.01 -8.16
C ARG A 141 -9.98 2.50 -7.99
N ASN A 142 -11.02 3.32 -8.13
CA ASN A 142 -11.04 4.70 -7.68
C ASN A 142 -11.03 4.75 -6.16
N LEU A 143 -10.04 5.43 -5.56
CA LEU A 143 -9.89 5.54 -4.11
C LEU A 143 -10.45 6.85 -3.54
N THR A 144 -10.88 7.78 -4.39
CA THR A 144 -11.40 9.06 -3.93
C THR A 144 -12.80 8.92 -3.33
N PRO A 145 -13.26 9.89 -2.53
CA PRO A 145 -14.60 9.80 -1.94
C PRO A 145 -15.68 9.99 -3.01
N ASP A 146 -16.81 9.31 -2.81
CA ASP A 146 -18.04 9.52 -3.57
C ASP A 146 -18.91 10.63 -2.94
N HIS A 147 -20.17 10.79 -3.41
CA HIS A 147 -21.14 11.74 -2.89
C HIS A 147 -21.47 11.53 -1.40
N THR A 148 -21.23 10.35 -0.83
CA THR A 148 -21.43 10.07 0.60
C THR A 148 -20.27 10.57 1.45
N GLY A 149 -19.17 11.04 0.83
CA GLY A 149 -17.93 11.44 1.48
C GLY A 149 -17.09 10.25 1.97
N ARG A 150 -17.42 9.01 1.59
CA ARG A 150 -16.65 7.81 1.89
C ARG A 150 -15.78 7.41 0.69
N PRO A 151 -14.53 6.96 0.93
CA PRO A 151 -13.60 6.62 -0.14
C PRO A 151 -13.89 5.26 -0.76
N SER A 152 -13.20 4.99 -1.87
CA SER A 152 -13.17 3.66 -2.52
C SER A 152 -14.57 3.12 -2.86
N GLY A 153 -15.41 3.94 -3.50
CA GLY A 153 -16.77 3.54 -3.89
C GLY A 153 -17.77 3.53 -2.71
N GLY A 154 -17.55 4.37 -1.69
CA GLY A 154 -18.48 4.53 -0.57
C GLY A 154 -18.28 3.53 0.58
N LEU A 155 -17.13 2.87 0.66
CA LEU A 155 -16.83 1.88 1.69
C LEU A 155 -16.85 2.49 3.09
N THR A 156 -17.41 1.76 4.05
CA THR A 156 -17.23 2.05 5.48
C THR A 156 -15.79 1.73 5.92
N PHE A 157 -15.35 2.28 7.07
CA PHE A 157 -14.03 1.95 7.59
C PHE A 157 -13.84 0.45 7.85
N ASP A 158 -14.86 -0.26 8.34
CA ASP A 158 -14.77 -1.69 8.58
C ASP A 158 -14.62 -2.50 7.29
N GLN A 159 -15.31 -2.12 6.21
CA GLN A 159 -15.13 -2.73 4.89
C GLN A 159 -13.74 -2.42 4.34
N PHE A 160 -13.30 -1.16 4.41
CA PHE A 160 -11.96 -0.75 4.00
C PHE A 160 -10.88 -1.53 4.77
N ARG A 161 -10.97 -1.63 6.09
CA ARG A 161 -10.07 -2.42 6.93
C ARG A 161 -10.08 -3.90 6.52
N ASN A 162 -11.25 -4.46 6.20
CA ASN A 162 -11.38 -5.86 5.76
C ASN A 162 -10.61 -6.13 4.46
N ILE A 163 -10.63 -5.19 3.49
CA ILE A 163 -9.84 -5.29 2.27
C ILE A 163 -8.35 -5.44 2.59
N PHE A 164 -7.82 -4.62 3.48
CA PHE A 164 -6.40 -4.67 3.85
C PHE A 164 -6.04 -5.94 4.66
N ARG A 165 -6.96 -6.44 5.50
CA ARG A 165 -6.71 -7.63 6.32
C ARG A 165 -6.86 -8.93 5.54
N ASN A 166 -7.85 -9.03 4.68
CA ASN A 166 -8.30 -10.28 4.07
C ASN A 166 -8.30 -10.26 2.53
N GLY A 167 -8.06 -9.12 1.90
CA GLY A 167 -8.10 -8.97 0.45
C GLY A 167 -9.50 -9.06 -0.16
N THR A 168 -10.56 -8.97 0.64
CA THR A 168 -11.94 -9.17 0.16
C THR A 168 -12.27 -8.21 -0.97
N ASP A 169 -12.75 -8.73 -2.11
CA ASP A 169 -13.34 -7.95 -3.18
C ASP A 169 -14.85 -7.82 -2.94
N PHE A 170 -15.30 -6.68 -2.43
CA PHE A 170 -16.72 -6.45 -2.16
C PHE A 170 -17.57 -6.24 -3.41
N ASP A 171 -16.94 -5.86 -4.53
CA ASP A 171 -17.65 -5.59 -5.79
C ASP A 171 -17.86 -6.86 -6.61
N HIS A 172 -17.12 -7.94 -6.31
CA HIS A 172 -17.15 -9.22 -7.04
C HIS A 172 -17.09 -9.05 -8.57
N VAL A 173 -16.26 -8.14 -9.03
CA VAL A 173 -16.19 -7.76 -10.46
C VAL A 173 -15.73 -8.91 -11.32
N HIS A 174 -14.87 -9.77 -10.77
CA HIS A 174 -14.30 -10.93 -11.46
C HIS A 174 -14.67 -12.23 -10.72
N PRO A 175 -15.88 -12.78 -10.94
CA PRO A 175 -16.30 -14.02 -10.31
C PRO A 175 -15.44 -15.20 -10.76
N MET A 176 -15.50 -16.33 -10.07
CA MET A 176 -14.85 -17.56 -10.52
C MET A 176 -15.51 -18.10 -11.80
N CYS A 177 -14.69 -18.49 -12.78
CA CYS A 177 -15.18 -19.24 -13.94
C CYS A 177 -15.61 -20.64 -13.52
N THR A 178 -16.73 -21.11 -14.07
CA THR A 178 -17.24 -22.46 -13.83
C THR A 178 -16.77 -23.48 -14.89
N ALA A 179 -16.01 -23.01 -15.88
CA ALA A 179 -15.54 -23.77 -17.03
C ALA A 179 -16.68 -24.37 -17.88
N GLY A 180 -17.80 -23.64 -17.99
CA GLY A 180 -18.99 -24.04 -18.74
C GLY A 180 -19.50 -22.98 -19.71
N PRO A 181 -20.40 -23.39 -20.62
CA PRO A 181 -21.06 -22.43 -21.49
C PRO A 181 -21.85 -21.42 -20.66
N GLY A 182 -21.55 -20.13 -20.83
CA GLY A 182 -22.21 -19.04 -20.12
C GLY A 182 -21.39 -18.40 -19.00
N ASP A 183 -20.13 -18.79 -18.85
CA ASP A 183 -19.19 -18.04 -18.03
C ASP A 183 -19.04 -16.60 -18.58
N PRO A 184 -19.05 -15.57 -17.73
CA PRO A 184 -18.84 -14.20 -18.17
C PRO A 184 -17.40 -14.01 -18.67
N ASP A 185 -17.19 -13.14 -19.66
CA ASP A 185 -15.87 -12.82 -20.23
C ASP A 185 -14.88 -12.25 -19.20
N ASN A 186 -15.39 -11.74 -18.07
CA ASN A 186 -14.61 -11.15 -16.98
C ASN A 186 -14.38 -12.06 -15.78
N CYS A 187 -14.65 -13.37 -15.91
CA CYS A 187 -14.42 -14.31 -14.81
C CYS A 187 -12.94 -14.70 -14.67
N LEU A 188 -12.57 -15.10 -13.46
CA LEU A 188 -11.23 -15.61 -13.14
C LEU A 188 -11.18 -17.13 -13.20
N VAL A 189 -10.20 -17.65 -13.94
CA VAL A 189 -9.95 -19.10 -14.01
C VAL A 189 -9.12 -19.57 -12.81
N ALA A 190 -9.31 -20.84 -12.40
CA ALA A 190 -8.44 -21.44 -11.40
C ALA A 190 -6.95 -21.32 -11.82
N PRO A 191 -6.01 -21.06 -10.91
CA PRO A 191 -6.12 -21.11 -9.43
C PRO A 191 -6.55 -19.80 -8.75
N PHE A 192 -6.98 -18.80 -9.47
CA PHE A 192 -7.38 -17.51 -8.88
C PHE A 192 -8.70 -17.62 -8.08
N ASN A 193 -8.85 -16.76 -7.11
CA ASN A 193 -10.06 -16.66 -6.30
C ASN A 193 -10.74 -15.31 -6.55
N GLY A 194 -11.91 -15.31 -7.15
CA GLY A 194 -12.69 -14.12 -7.50
C GLY A 194 -13.26 -13.34 -6.30
N ASP A 195 -13.23 -13.91 -5.09
CA ASP A 195 -13.61 -13.21 -3.87
C ASP A 195 -12.49 -12.32 -3.30
N LEU A 196 -11.30 -12.39 -3.90
CA LEU A 196 -10.09 -11.68 -3.44
C LEU A 196 -9.55 -10.73 -4.51
N LEU A 197 -9.03 -9.59 -4.07
CA LEU A 197 -8.28 -8.67 -4.92
C LEU A 197 -6.99 -9.34 -5.42
N GLN A 198 -6.77 -9.33 -6.73
CA GLN A 198 -5.70 -10.10 -7.36
C GLN A 198 -4.36 -9.37 -7.43
N VAL A 199 -4.35 -8.07 -7.64
CA VAL A 199 -3.12 -7.28 -7.89
C VAL A 199 -2.69 -6.47 -6.67
N MET A 200 -3.66 -5.95 -5.92
CA MET A 200 -3.36 -5.17 -4.72
C MET A 200 -2.55 -6.00 -3.72
N PRO A 201 -1.40 -5.50 -3.22
CA PRO A 201 -0.53 -6.27 -2.32
C PRO A 201 -1.07 -6.31 -0.87
N TRP A 202 -2.35 -6.60 -0.69
CA TRP A 202 -2.99 -6.73 0.61
C TRP A 202 -2.29 -7.75 1.54
N PRO A 203 -1.66 -8.85 1.06
CA PRO A 203 -0.93 -9.78 1.95
C PRO A 203 0.26 -9.13 2.65
N VAL A 204 0.79 -8.01 2.12
CA VAL A 204 1.81 -7.19 2.79
C VAL A 204 1.13 -6.16 3.70
N TYR A 205 0.12 -5.48 3.21
CA TYR A 205 -0.58 -4.40 3.91
C TYR A 205 -1.43 -4.88 5.08
N GLN A 206 -1.76 -6.16 5.17
CA GLN A 206 -2.43 -6.75 6.34
C GLN A 206 -1.69 -6.53 7.66
N ASN A 207 -0.38 -6.20 7.60
CA ASN A 207 0.45 -5.93 8.77
C ASN A 207 0.42 -4.46 9.24
N LEU A 208 -0.26 -3.56 8.51
CA LEU A 208 -0.49 -2.18 8.98
C LEU A 208 -1.28 -2.18 10.29
N THR A 209 -0.99 -1.23 11.17
CA THR A 209 -1.79 -1.06 12.39
C THR A 209 -3.20 -0.54 12.05
N ASP A 210 -4.17 -0.71 12.94
CA ASP A 210 -5.50 -0.12 12.75
C ASP A 210 -5.42 1.41 12.75
N HIS A 211 -4.45 2.00 13.47
CA HIS A 211 -4.17 3.43 13.43
C HIS A 211 -3.70 3.89 12.04
N ASP A 212 -2.78 3.16 11.39
CA ASP A 212 -2.34 3.46 10.04
C ASP A 212 -3.49 3.35 9.03
N LEU A 213 -4.31 2.30 9.13
CA LEU A 213 -5.48 2.12 8.26
C LEU A 213 -6.52 3.23 8.47
N GLN A 214 -6.76 3.65 9.72
CA GLN A 214 -7.63 4.78 10.02
C GLN A 214 -7.09 6.08 9.43
N ALA A 215 -5.77 6.32 9.54
CA ALA A 215 -5.12 7.49 8.96
C ALA A 215 -5.26 7.52 7.44
N ILE A 216 -5.01 6.39 6.75
CA ILE A 216 -5.19 6.29 5.31
C ILE A 216 -6.66 6.56 4.93
N TYR A 217 -7.61 5.97 5.63
CA TYR A 217 -9.05 6.16 5.37
C TYR A 217 -9.46 7.63 5.53
N GLU A 218 -9.05 8.31 6.62
CA GLU A 218 -9.35 9.73 6.85
C GLU A 218 -8.68 10.63 5.80
N TYR A 219 -7.48 10.30 5.35
CA TYR A 219 -6.84 11.01 4.25
C TYR A 219 -7.65 10.86 2.94
N LEU A 220 -8.03 9.64 2.58
CA LEU A 220 -8.83 9.39 1.38
C LEU A 220 -10.20 10.11 1.42
N LYS A 221 -10.80 10.29 2.58
CA LYS A 221 -11.99 11.13 2.78
C LYS A 221 -11.72 12.62 2.61
N ALA A 222 -10.47 13.07 2.73
CA ALA A 222 -10.09 14.47 2.67
C ALA A 222 -9.68 14.92 1.26
N VAL A 223 -9.36 13.99 0.36
CA VAL A 223 -9.07 14.33 -1.05
C VAL A 223 -10.34 14.72 -1.80
N PRO A 224 -10.26 15.54 -2.86
CA PRO A 224 -11.43 15.83 -3.68
C PRO A 224 -11.94 14.57 -4.39
N CYS A 225 -13.24 14.48 -4.59
CA CYS A 225 -13.83 13.44 -5.44
C CYS A 225 -13.26 13.53 -6.85
N ASN A 226 -12.90 12.40 -7.43
CA ASN A 226 -12.53 12.24 -8.83
C ASN A 226 -13.59 11.35 -9.49
N PRO A 227 -14.21 11.75 -10.60
CA PRO A 227 -15.21 10.91 -11.27
C PRO A 227 -14.64 9.59 -11.79
N GLY A 228 -13.30 9.47 -11.89
CA GLY A 228 -12.66 8.28 -12.45
C GLY A 228 -12.71 8.25 -13.98
N PRO A 229 -11.99 7.30 -14.60
CA PRO A 229 -11.99 7.14 -16.04
C PRO A 229 -13.28 6.48 -16.55
N ASP A 230 -13.73 6.88 -17.74
CA ASP A 230 -14.78 6.19 -18.47
C ASP A 230 -14.14 5.06 -19.33
N ILE A 231 -14.21 3.83 -18.83
CA ILE A 231 -13.67 2.64 -19.50
C ILE A 231 -14.85 1.71 -19.81
N GLU A 232 -15.00 1.37 -21.10
CA GLU A 232 -16.01 0.43 -21.53
C GLU A 232 -15.89 -0.91 -20.81
N GLY A 233 -17.01 -1.40 -20.26
CA GLY A 233 -17.04 -2.64 -19.47
C GLY A 233 -16.60 -2.50 -18.01
N ALA A 234 -16.16 -1.32 -17.57
CA ALA A 234 -15.71 -1.07 -16.21
C ALA A 234 -16.42 0.10 -15.51
N PRO A 235 -17.76 0.13 -15.45
CA PRO A 235 -18.50 1.25 -14.83
C PRO A 235 -18.22 1.40 -13.32
N TYR A 236 -17.74 0.35 -12.66
CA TYR A 236 -17.35 0.35 -11.24
C TYR A 236 -16.14 1.25 -10.92
N LEU A 237 -15.47 1.79 -11.93
CA LEU A 237 -14.38 2.76 -11.76
C LEU A 237 -14.88 4.19 -11.57
N GLN A 238 -16.13 4.44 -11.92
CA GLN A 238 -16.71 5.77 -11.87
C GLN A 238 -17.28 6.07 -10.48
N ASN A 239 -16.96 7.25 -9.96
CA ASN A 239 -17.56 7.80 -8.75
C ASN A 239 -18.65 8.81 -9.09
N THR A 240 -19.72 8.80 -8.29
CA THR A 240 -20.70 9.89 -8.26
C THR A 240 -20.19 10.96 -7.31
N CYS A 241 -19.77 12.11 -7.85
CA CYS A 241 -19.20 13.23 -7.08
C CYS A 241 -20.25 14.22 -6.53
N GLU A 242 -21.52 14.11 -6.95
CA GLU A 242 -22.65 14.98 -6.53
C GLU A 242 -23.81 14.20 -5.97
#